data_4a0468ec0e72aaf122ad5388803d4588
#
_entry.id   4a0468ec0e72aaf122ad5388803d4588
#
_cell.length_a   1.000
_cell.length_b   1.000
_cell.length_c   1.000
_cell.angle_alpha   90.00
_cell.angle_beta   90.00
_cell.angle_gamma   90.00
#
_symmetry.space_group_name_H-M   'P 1'
#
loop_
_entity.id
_entity.type
_entity.pdbx_description
1 polymer ?
#
loop_
_entity_poly.entity_id
_entity_poly.type
_entity_poly.pdbx_seq_one_letter_code
_entity_poly.pdbx_strand_id
1 'polypeptide(L)'
;NDSCKYLRFWSFGGIYDTSIPIDIAFKEKSLLAHSFEGELLTEDYGGPIRAFIPYLWGYKSAKSVVKIELMDYYVSGFWENRGYTDSGEIEAGPCRDLNDGGKIKTIPSGEVLKFN
;
A
#
# COMPACT_ATOMS: atom_id res chain seq x y z
N ASN A 1 -12.12 -0.21 18.07
CA ASN A 1 -12.22 -1.57 18.59
C ASN A 1 -10.83 -2.15 18.80
N ASP A 2 -10.52 -2.55 20.04
CA ASP A 2 -9.19 -3.08 20.41
C ASP A 2 -8.83 -4.39 19.72
N SER A 3 -9.82 -5.08 19.15
CA SER A 3 -9.57 -6.33 18.42
C SER A 3 -9.15 -6.12 16.97
N CYS A 4 -9.22 -4.90 16.45
CA CYS A 4 -8.84 -4.63 15.06
C CYS A 4 -7.34 -4.75 14.88
N LYS A 5 -6.91 -5.54 13.89
CA LYS A 5 -5.51 -5.80 13.60
C LYS A 5 -5.10 -5.34 12.21
N TYR A 6 -6.06 -5.15 11.31
CA TYR A 6 -5.81 -4.80 9.92
C TYR A 6 -6.78 -3.74 9.44
N LEU A 7 -6.32 -2.92 8.48
CA LEU A 7 -7.17 -2.07 7.68
C LEU A 7 -7.23 -2.66 6.28
N ARG A 8 -8.43 -2.83 5.77
CA ARG A 8 -8.65 -3.30 4.40
C ARG A 8 -9.18 -2.16 3.56
N PHE A 9 -8.46 -1.86 2.48
CA PHE A 9 -8.83 -0.80 1.55
C PHE A 9 -9.54 -1.40 0.35
N TRP A 10 -10.67 -0.81 -0.02
CA TRP A 10 -11.40 -1.14 -1.25
C TRP A 10 -11.32 0.02 -2.20
N SER A 11 -10.93 -0.26 -3.45
CA SER A 11 -10.90 0.74 -4.52
C SER A 11 -12.24 0.83 -5.23
N PHE A 12 -12.46 1.94 -5.91
CA PHE A 12 -13.67 2.15 -6.72
C PHE A 12 -13.85 0.97 -7.68
N GLY A 13 -15.08 0.50 -7.80
CA GLY A 13 -15.41 -0.65 -8.64
C GLY A 13 -15.40 -1.99 -7.92
N GLY A 14 -14.82 -2.07 -6.72
CA GLY A 14 -14.88 -3.25 -5.88
C GLY A 14 -14.01 -4.43 -6.30
N ILE A 15 -13.17 -4.27 -7.31
CA ILE A 15 -12.29 -5.35 -7.80
C ILE A 15 -10.98 -5.38 -7.05
N TYR A 16 -10.39 -4.20 -6.82
CA TYR A 16 -9.10 -4.11 -6.13
C TYR A 16 -9.30 -3.91 -4.64
N ASP A 17 -8.59 -4.70 -3.87
CA ASP A 17 -8.51 -4.55 -2.42
C ASP A 17 -7.14 -4.98 -1.94
N THR A 18 -6.76 -4.49 -0.79
CA THR A 18 -5.55 -4.89 -0.08
C THR A 18 -5.70 -4.55 1.39
N SER A 19 -4.93 -5.23 2.23
CA SER A 19 -4.95 -5.02 3.67
C SER A 19 -3.56 -4.74 4.20
N ILE A 20 -3.50 -3.90 5.22
CA ILE A 20 -2.24 -3.60 5.91
C ILE A 20 -2.42 -3.80 7.41
N PRO A 21 -1.34 -4.14 8.14
CA PRO A 21 -1.41 -4.18 9.60
C PRO A 21 -1.77 -2.79 10.17
N ILE A 22 -2.53 -2.78 11.25
CA ILE A 22 -2.99 -1.53 11.83
C ILE A 22 -1.85 -0.68 12.39
N ASP A 23 -0.80 -1.30 12.90
CA ASP A 23 0.36 -0.57 13.39
C ASP A 23 1.09 0.16 12.28
N ILE A 24 1.12 -0.41 11.07
CA ILE A 24 1.69 0.26 9.89
C ILE A 24 0.81 1.45 9.50
N ALA A 25 -0.52 1.28 9.57
CA ALA A 25 -1.45 2.35 9.23
C ALA A 25 -1.28 3.58 10.12
N PHE A 26 -0.87 3.39 11.36
CA PHE A 26 -0.67 4.49 12.31
C PHE A 26 0.77 5.01 12.38
N LYS A 27 1.67 4.50 11.55
CA LYS A 27 3.01 5.07 11.46
C LYS A 27 2.94 6.48 10.88
N GLU A 28 3.90 7.31 11.26
CA GLU A 28 3.90 8.75 11.00
C GLU A 28 3.71 9.14 9.54
N LYS A 29 4.29 8.38 8.61
CA LYS A 29 4.25 8.73 7.18
C LYS A 29 3.17 8.02 6.39
N SER A 30 2.37 7.17 7.05
CA SER A 30 1.21 6.55 6.42
C SER A 30 0.07 7.56 6.39
N LEU A 31 -0.57 7.73 5.24
CA LEU A 31 -1.65 8.71 5.12
C LEU A 31 -2.64 8.36 4.02
N LEU A 32 -3.77 9.05 4.05
CA LEU A 32 -4.71 9.10 2.95
C LEU A 32 -4.50 10.46 2.27
N ALA A 33 -4.24 10.43 0.97
CA ALA A 33 -3.97 11.63 0.22
C ALA A 33 -5.13 11.97 -0.70
N HIS A 34 -5.50 13.26 -0.76
CA HIS A 34 -6.51 13.77 -1.68
C HIS A 34 -5.94 14.81 -2.64
N SER A 35 -4.73 15.30 -2.37
CA SER A 35 -4.10 16.33 -3.19
C SER A 35 -2.58 16.19 -3.14
N PHE A 36 -1.93 16.78 -4.13
CA PHE A 36 -0.48 16.83 -4.22
C PHE A 36 -0.09 18.22 -4.72
N GLU A 37 0.78 18.89 -3.98
CA GLU A 37 1.24 20.25 -4.31
C GLU A 37 0.10 21.24 -4.56
N GLY A 38 -0.97 21.14 -3.76
CA GLY A 38 -2.09 22.05 -3.83
C GLY A 38 -3.16 21.69 -4.86
N GLU A 39 -2.97 20.63 -5.64
CA GLU A 39 -3.94 20.19 -6.62
C GLU A 39 -4.58 18.87 -6.23
N LEU A 40 -5.89 18.76 -6.47
CA LEU A 40 -6.62 17.53 -6.20
C LEU A 40 -6.08 16.40 -7.08
N LEU A 41 -6.01 15.20 -6.51
CA LEU A 41 -5.54 14.03 -7.25
C LEU A 41 -6.55 13.68 -8.34
N THR A 42 -6.02 13.46 -9.54
CA THR A 42 -6.79 12.93 -10.65
C THR A 42 -6.89 11.41 -10.54
N GLU A 43 -7.78 10.83 -11.31
CA GLU A 43 -7.93 9.37 -11.36
C GLU A 43 -6.61 8.66 -11.71
N ASP A 44 -5.82 9.22 -12.63
CA ASP A 44 -4.54 8.65 -13.04
C ASP A 44 -3.54 8.55 -11.90
N TYR A 45 -3.65 9.43 -10.91
CA TYR A 45 -2.77 9.44 -9.74
C TYR A 45 -3.42 8.84 -8.51
N GLY A 46 -4.52 8.09 -8.71
CA GLY A 46 -5.18 7.38 -7.63
C GLY A 46 -6.24 8.18 -6.89
N GLY A 47 -6.66 9.32 -7.46
CA GLY A 47 -7.73 10.11 -6.85
C GLY A 47 -9.10 9.47 -6.97
N PRO A 48 -10.09 10.04 -6.29
CA PRO A 48 -9.98 11.26 -5.47
C PRO A 48 -9.24 11.10 -4.15
N ILE A 49 -9.19 9.88 -3.59
CA ILE A 49 -8.47 9.59 -2.35
C ILE A 49 -7.66 8.32 -2.56
N ARG A 50 -6.40 8.36 -2.14
CA ARG A 50 -5.56 7.16 -2.19
C ARG A 50 -4.83 6.95 -0.89
N ALA A 51 -4.50 5.70 -0.58
CA ALA A 51 -3.59 5.39 0.50
C ALA A 51 -2.15 5.65 0.06
N PHE A 52 -1.33 6.12 0.98
CA PHE A 52 0.11 6.28 0.77
C PHE A 52 0.82 5.66 1.95
N ILE A 53 1.40 4.47 1.71
CA ILE A 53 2.02 3.63 2.75
C ILE A 53 3.48 3.40 2.35
N PRO A 54 4.39 4.34 2.68
CA PRO A 54 5.76 4.29 2.18
C PRO A 54 6.61 3.17 2.77
N TYR A 55 6.10 2.49 3.80
CA TYR A 55 6.82 1.38 4.46
C TYR A 55 6.65 0.05 3.72
N LEU A 56 5.71 -0.02 2.78
CA LEU A 56 5.36 -1.24 2.08
C LEU A 56 5.44 -1.04 0.57
N TRP A 57 5.51 -2.14 -0.17
CA TRP A 57 5.46 -2.08 -1.63
C TRP A 57 4.21 -1.36 -2.12
N GLY A 58 4.32 -0.75 -3.29
CA GLY A 58 3.28 0.12 -3.86
C GLY A 58 1.90 -0.51 -3.98
N TYR A 59 1.80 -1.83 -4.14
CA TYR A 59 0.49 -2.46 -4.24
C TYR A 59 -0.33 -2.37 -2.93
N LYS A 60 0.31 -2.07 -1.82
CA LYS A 60 -0.37 -1.83 -0.55
C LYS A 60 -0.93 -0.40 -0.43
N SER A 61 -0.51 0.49 -1.30
CA SER A 61 -1.00 1.88 -1.35
C SER A 61 -2.19 1.97 -2.32
N ALA A 62 -3.35 1.53 -1.86
CA ALA A 62 -4.54 1.44 -2.70
C ALA A 62 -4.94 2.80 -3.27
N LYS A 63 -5.33 2.82 -4.54
CA LYS A 63 -5.79 4.01 -5.26
C LYS A 63 -7.31 4.05 -5.29
N SER A 64 -7.86 5.26 -5.43
CA SER A 64 -9.31 5.46 -5.53
C SER A 64 -10.08 4.74 -4.44
N VAL A 65 -9.64 4.95 -3.19
CA VAL A 65 -10.21 4.29 -2.02
C VAL A 65 -11.62 4.78 -1.77
N VAL A 66 -12.56 3.86 -1.70
CA VAL A 66 -13.96 4.17 -1.45
C VAL A 66 -14.47 3.56 -0.14
N LYS A 67 -13.72 2.62 0.43
CA LYS A 67 -14.11 1.96 1.66
C LYS A 67 -12.88 1.51 2.43
N ILE A 68 -12.92 1.68 3.74
CA ILE A 68 -11.91 1.17 4.66
C ILE A 68 -12.64 0.30 5.68
N GLU A 69 -12.21 -0.95 5.80
CA GLU A 69 -12.76 -1.87 6.79
C GLU A 69 -11.74 -2.15 7.88
N LEU A 70 -12.22 -2.15 9.11
CA LEU A 70 -11.43 -2.58 10.27
C LEU A 70 -11.63 -4.08 10.42
N MET A 71 -10.54 -4.83 10.36
CA MET A 71 -10.58 -6.29 10.38
C MET A 71 -9.79 -6.83 11.56
N ASP A 72 -10.28 -7.88 12.17
CA ASP A 72 -9.58 -8.58 13.24
C ASP A 72 -8.77 -9.79 12.74
N TYR A 73 -8.87 -10.09 11.45
CA TYR A 73 -8.11 -11.14 10.78
C TYR A 73 -7.66 -10.67 9.40
N TYR A 74 -6.63 -11.31 8.86
CA TYR A 74 -6.09 -10.94 7.56
C TYR A 74 -6.91 -11.55 6.43
N VAL A 75 -7.14 -10.76 5.39
CA VAL A 75 -7.77 -11.24 4.15
C VAL A 75 -6.86 -10.85 2.99
N SER A 76 -6.40 -11.84 2.22
CA SER A 76 -5.59 -11.59 1.03
C SER A 76 -6.41 -10.83 -0.01
N GLY A 77 -5.80 -9.78 -0.56
CA GLY A 77 -6.46 -8.94 -1.56
C GLY A 77 -6.11 -9.34 -2.99
N PHE A 78 -6.27 -8.35 -3.90
CA PHE A 78 -6.13 -8.58 -5.35
C PHE A 78 -4.78 -9.17 -5.75
N TRP A 79 -3.68 -8.51 -5.38
CA TRP A 79 -2.36 -8.97 -5.76
C TRP A 79 -1.85 -10.12 -4.89
N GLU A 80 -2.21 -10.12 -3.61
CA GLU A 80 -1.82 -11.20 -2.68
C GLU A 80 -2.38 -12.54 -3.14
N ASN A 81 -3.62 -12.56 -3.66
CA ASN A 81 -4.22 -13.76 -4.24
C ASN A 81 -3.54 -14.21 -5.54
N ARG A 82 -2.69 -13.36 -6.12
CA ARG A 82 -1.96 -13.63 -7.35
C ARG A 82 -0.47 -13.88 -7.12
N GLY A 83 -0.09 -14.16 -5.88
CA GLY A 83 1.29 -14.54 -5.55
C GLY A 83 2.16 -13.45 -4.94
N TYR A 84 1.63 -12.24 -4.78
CA TYR A 84 2.36 -11.19 -4.06
C TYR A 84 2.28 -11.45 -2.56
N THR A 85 3.28 -10.96 -1.81
CA THR A 85 3.33 -11.24 -0.38
C THR A 85 2.18 -10.58 0.38
N ASP A 86 1.72 -11.24 1.42
CA ASP A 86 0.67 -10.69 2.27
C ASP A 86 1.14 -9.48 3.05
N SER A 87 2.39 -9.46 3.50
CA SER A 87 2.94 -8.36 4.29
C SER A 87 3.25 -7.12 3.47
N GLY A 88 3.68 -7.31 2.21
CA GLY A 88 4.14 -6.21 1.37
C GLY A 88 5.43 -5.57 1.86
N GLU A 89 6.11 -6.16 2.84
CA GLU A 89 7.35 -5.60 3.39
C GLU A 89 8.44 -5.51 2.34
N ILE A 90 9.13 -4.37 2.32
CA ILE A 90 10.28 -4.15 1.45
C ILE A 90 11.51 -4.65 2.19
N GLU A 91 12.01 -5.79 1.76
CA GLU A 91 13.20 -6.39 2.37
C GLU A 91 14.46 -5.84 1.72
N ALA A 92 15.48 -5.59 2.53
CA ALA A 92 16.79 -5.19 2.03
C ALA A 92 17.43 -6.35 1.26
N GLY A 93 18.14 -6.03 0.18
CA GLY A 93 18.87 -7.03 -0.58
C GLY A 93 18.46 -7.06 -2.04
N PRO A 94 18.82 -8.16 -2.74
CA PRO A 94 18.53 -8.27 -4.18
C PRO A 94 17.04 -8.41 -4.45
N CYS A 95 16.58 -7.69 -5.47
CA CYS A 95 15.19 -7.72 -5.90
C CYS A 95 15.15 -7.70 -7.43
N ARG A 96 14.30 -8.54 -8.01
CA ARG A 96 14.10 -8.55 -9.46
C ARG A 96 13.08 -7.50 -9.84
N ASP A 97 13.51 -6.55 -10.65
CA ASP A 97 12.64 -5.48 -11.13
C ASP A 97 12.00 -5.88 -12.46
N LEU A 98 10.74 -6.29 -12.40
CA LEU A 98 10.02 -6.73 -13.60
C LEU A 98 9.68 -5.57 -14.53
N ASN A 99 9.72 -4.34 -14.05
CA ASN A 99 9.49 -3.15 -14.87
C ASN A 99 10.76 -2.70 -15.60
N ASP A 100 11.90 -3.32 -15.30
CA ASP A 100 13.18 -2.99 -15.92
C ASP A 100 13.85 -4.26 -16.46
N GLY A 101 13.11 -5.02 -17.27
CA GLY A 101 13.60 -6.20 -17.95
C GLY A 101 14.03 -7.35 -17.06
N GLY A 102 13.59 -7.37 -15.81
CA GLY A 102 13.96 -8.42 -14.88
C GLY A 102 15.36 -8.27 -14.28
N LYS A 103 15.95 -7.09 -14.35
CA LYS A 103 17.26 -6.82 -13.75
C LYS A 103 17.23 -7.00 -12.25
N ILE A 104 18.31 -7.54 -11.71
CA ILE A 104 18.48 -7.66 -10.27
C ILE A 104 19.01 -6.33 -9.73
N LYS A 105 18.31 -5.75 -8.79
CA LYS A 105 18.69 -4.51 -8.12
C LYS A 105 18.82 -4.78 -6.63
N THR A 106 19.77 -4.10 -5.99
CA THR A 106 19.90 -4.14 -4.54
C THR A 106 19.13 -2.96 -3.96
N ILE A 107 18.19 -3.25 -3.06
CA ILE A 107 17.35 -2.24 -2.44
C ILE A 107 17.58 -2.19 -0.94
N PRO A 108 17.45 -1.00 -0.33
CA PRO A 108 17.35 -0.89 1.13
C PRO A 108 15.97 -1.38 1.58
N SER A 109 15.82 -1.62 2.87
CA SER A 109 14.49 -1.93 3.42
C SER A 109 13.55 -0.74 3.30
N GLY A 110 12.24 -0.99 3.42
CA GLY A 110 11.25 0.06 3.32
C GLY A 110 11.42 1.18 4.34
N GLU A 111 11.98 0.88 5.51
CA GLU A 111 12.22 1.90 6.53
C GLU A 111 13.33 2.87 6.15
N VAL A 112 14.20 2.47 5.24
CA VAL A 112 15.31 3.31 4.78
C VAL A 112 14.83 4.32 3.73
N LEU A 113 13.69 4.07 3.12
CA LEU A 113 13.07 4.98 2.16
C LEU A 113 12.40 6.12 2.93
N LYS A 114 13.21 6.94 3.57
CA LYS A 114 12.72 8.08 4.34
C LYS A 114 12.59 9.28 3.43
N PHE A 115 11.46 9.94 3.52
CA PHE A 115 11.22 11.19 2.84
C PHE A 115 11.60 12.32 3.79
N ASN A 116 12.74 12.90 3.54
CA ASN A 116 13.24 14.02 4.34
C ASN A 116 12.65 15.34 3.86
#